data_3944b2ff3ca855b2cb3faaff41e27b1c
#
_entry.id   3944b2ff3ca855b2cb3faaff41e27b1c
#
_cell.length_a   1.000
_cell.length_b   1.000
_cell.length_c   1.000
_cell.angle_alpha   90.00
_cell.angle_beta   90.00
_cell.angle_gamma   90.00
#
_symmetry.space_group_name_H-M   'P 1'
#
loop_
_entity.id
_entity.type
_entity.pdbx_description
1 polymer ?
#
loop_
_entity_poly.entity_id
_entity_poly.type
_entity_poly.pdbx_seq_one_letter_code
_entity_poly.pdbx_strand_id
1 'polypeptide(L)'
;AKDRPYQVFVLLMMVFWLGASQIDITYPLRVQEIYGSADGVGIMYTVYAVVMAILQYPLVALASKRFSSRVTVVIGTGIITVALIATPFADDIKPFMAIVACYAVGMILARPNQQNIAVSMADTRALGMYLGVNSTAFAIGKGFGTIIGGTSFDVAKKHGLGNAPWYLYG
;
A
#
# COMPACT_ATOMS: atom_id res chain seq x y z
N ALA A 1 -0.20 25.38 17.03
CA ALA A 1 1.23 25.36 16.73
C ALA A 1 1.43 24.92 15.29
N LYS A 2 2.23 25.67 14.54
CA LYS A 2 2.51 25.39 13.11
C LYS A 2 3.61 24.33 13.03
N ASP A 3 3.25 23.08 13.20
CA ASP A 3 4.18 21.95 13.02
C ASP A 3 4.25 21.60 11.54
N ARG A 4 4.95 22.42 10.76
CA ARG A 4 5.11 22.24 9.31
C ARG A 4 5.68 20.87 8.92
N PRO A 5 6.73 20.33 9.60
CA PRO A 5 7.25 19.02 9.28
C PRO A 5 6.20 17.92 9.41
N TYR A 6 5.38 17.95 10.46
CA TYR A 6 4.33 16.99 10.66
C TYR A 6 3.20 17.11 9.62
N GLN A 7 2.83 18.34 9.25
CA GLN A 7 1.83 18.56 8.18
C GLN A 7 2.29 17.97 6.83
N VAL A 8 3.57 18.20 6.48
CA VAL A 8 4.15 17.59 5.27
C VAL A 8 4.13 16.06 5.35
N PHE A 9 4.51 15.51 6.51
CA PHE A 9 4.45 14.06 6.72
C PHE A 9 3.01 13.52 6.53
N VAL A 10 2.00 14.17 7.11
CA VAL A 10 0.58 13.80 6.96
C VAL A 10 0.14 13.81 5.50
N LEU A 11 0.52 14.83 4.73
CA LEU A 11 0.21 14.90 3.28
C LEU A 11 0.89 13.78 2.51
N LEU A 12 2.15 13.48 2.79
CA LEU A 12 2.86 12.35 2.18
C LEU A 12 2.19 11.02 2.52
N MET A 13 1.68 10.87 3.74
CA MET A 13 0.93 9.67 4.14
C MET A 13 -0.40 9.55 3.40
N MET A 14 -1.11 10.65 3.14
CA MET A 14 -2.33 10.61 2.30
C MET A 14 -2.00 10.08 0.90
N VAL A 15 -0.94 10.59 0.27
CA VAL A 15 -0.50 10.15 -1.06
C VAL A 15 -0.09 8.68 -1.04
N PHE A 16 0.70 8.25 -0.04
CA PHE A 16 1.06 6.85 0.13
C PHE A 16 -0.17 5.93 0.21
N TRP A 17 -1.15 6.29 1.06
CA TRP A 17 -2.33 5.46 1.25
C TRP A 17 -3.28 5.46 0.06
N LEU A 18 -3.24 6.51 -0.78
CA LEU A 18 -3.94 6.52 -2.06
C LEU A 18 -3.41 5.41 -2.99
N GLY A 19 -2.09 5.28 -3.14
CA GLY A 19 -1.49 4.18 -3.91
C GLY A 19 -1.63 2.83 -3.21
N ALA A 20 -1.40 2.76 -1.90
CA ALA A 20 -1.46 1.51 -1.14
C ALA A 20 -2.89 0.94 -1.00
N SER A 21 -3.94 1.69 -1.26
CA SER A 21 -5.32 1.19 -1.22
C SER A 21 -5.68 0.27 -2.40
N GLN A 22 -4.82 0.18 -3.41
CA GLN A 22 -5.10 -0.62 -4.61
C GLN A 22 -5.20 -2.13 -4.31
N ILE A 23 -4.62 -2.60 -3.21
CA ILE A 23 -4.80 -3.99 -2.74
C ILE A 23 -6.27 -4.31 -2.38
N ASP A 24 -7.04 -3.29 -2.01
CA ASP A 24 -8.42 -3.47 -1.57
C ASP A 24 -9.45 -3.41 -2.72
N ILE A 25 -9.08 -2.83 -3.88
CA ILE A 25 -10.01 -2.63 -4.99
C ILE A 25 -9.49 -3.12 -6.34
N THR A 26 -8.37 -2.60 -6.84
CA THR A 26 -7.90 -2.93 -8.18
C THR A 26 -7.29 -4.33 -8.27
N TYR A 27 -6.61 -4.80 -7.23
CA TYR A 27 -6.09 -6.16 -7.18
C TYR A 27 -7.20 -7.23 -7.17
N PRO A 28 -8.26 -7.14 -6.32
CA PRO A 28 -9.42 -7.99 -6.43
C PRO A 28 -10.07 -8.01 -7.80
N LEU A 29 -10.21 -6.86 -8.45
CA LEU A 29 -10.76 -6.76 -9.81
C LEU A 29 -9.87 -7.48 -10.83
N ARG A 30 -8.55 -7.25 -10.74
CA ARG A 30 -7.58 -7.90 -11.64
C ARG A 30 -7.53 -9.41 -11.46
N VAL A 31 -7.52 -9.91 -10.23
CA VAL A 31 -7.49 -11.37 -10.00
C VAL A 31 -8.77 -12.05 -10.47
N GLN A 32 -9.93 -11.39 -10.37
CA GLN A 32 -11.17 -11.92 -10.94
C GLN A 32 -11.10 -12.02 -12.48
N GLU A 33 -10.46 -11.07 -13.16
CA GLU A 33 -10.24 -11.16 -14.61
C GLU A 33 -9.31 -12.32 -14.99
N ILE A 34 -8.20 -12.49 -14.26
CA ILE A 34 -7.21 -13.53 -14.52
C ILE A 34 -7.73 -14.92 -14.17
N TYR A 35 -8.40 -15.07 -13.02
CA TYR A 35 -8.85 -16.37 -12.49
C TYR A 35 -10.22 -16.78 -13.01
N GLY A 36 -11.02 -15.82 -13.47
CA GLY A 36 -12.35 -16.04 -14.00
C GLY A 36 -13.44 -16.27 -12.95
N SER A 37 -13.11 -16.21 -11.65
CA SER A 37 -14.06 -16.34 -10.54
C SER A 37 -13.66 -15.52 -9.32
N ALA A 38 -14.61 -15.31 -8.39
CA ALA A 38 -14.38 -14.63 -7.12
C ALA A 38 -13.47 -15.41 -6.16
N ASP A 39 -13.28 -16.72 -6.36
CA ASP A 39 -12.42 -17.56 -5.51
C ASP A 39 -10.95 -17.10 -5.55
N GLY A 40 -10.51 -16.55 -6.68
CA GLY A 40 -9.18 -15.97 -6.84
C GLY A 40 -8.89 -14.85 -5.83
N VAL A 41 -9.92 -14.10 -5.42
CA VAL A 41 -9.78 -13.04 -4.40
C VAL A 41 -9.44 -13.65 -3.03
N GLY A 42 -10.09 -14.77 -2.69
CA GLY A 42 -9.78 -15.51 -1.46
C GLY A 42 -8.32 -16.01 -1.43
N ILE A 43 -7.84 -16.57 -2.56
CA ILE A 43 -6.45 -17.01 -2.71
C ILE A 43 -5.50 -15.83 -2.56
N MET A 44 -5.79 -14.70 -3.21
CA MET A 44 -4.99 -13.48 -3.13
C MET A 44 -4.83 -12.97 -1.69
N TYR A 45 -5.93 -12.83 -0.95
CA TYR A 45 -5.86 -12.39 0.44
C TYR A 45 -5.19 -13.43 1.35
N THR A 46 -5.33 -14.71 1.05
CA THR A 46 -4.62 -15.77 1.78
C THR A 46 -3.11 -15.63 1.59
N VAL A 47 -2.63 -15.47 0.36
CA VAL A 47 -1.20 -15.23 0.08
C VAL A 47 -0.71 -13.99 0.80
N TYR A 48 -1.45 -12.87 0.70
CA TYR A 48 -1.12 -11.64 1.39
C TYR A 48 -1.00 -11.83 2.90
N ALA A 49 -2.00 -12.46 3.53
CA ALA A 49 -2.04 -12.70 4.97
C ALA A 49 -0.93 -13.65 5.45
N VAL A 50 -0.63 -14.71 4.70
CA VAL A 50 0.43 -15.68 5.03
C VAL A 50 1.80 -15.01 4.97
N VAL A 51 2.07 -14.22 3.92
CA VAL A 51 3.32 -13.45 3.80
C VAL A 51 3.45 -12.46 4.95
N MET A 52 2.38 -11.72 5.28
CA MET A 52 2.36 -10.81 6.43
C MET A 52 2.66 -11.56 7.73
N ALA A 53 1.97 -12.67 8.00
CA ALA A 53 2.13 -13.42 9.26
C ALA A 53 3.55 -13.99 9.45
N ILE A 54 4.14 -14.53 8.37
CA ILE A 54 5.45 -15.20 8.46
C ILE A 54 6.59 -14.17 8.43
N LEU A 55 6.53 -13.18 7.55
CA LEU A 55 7.67 -12.29 7.28
C LEU A 55 7.64 -10.99 8.06
N GLN A 56 6.54 -10.59 8.70
CA GLN A 56 6.44 -9.31 9.39
C GLN A 56 7.52 -9.15 10.46
N TYR A 57 7.62 -10.10 11.38
CA TYR A 57 8.59 -10.01 12.47
C TYR A 57 10.05 -10.03 11.97
N PRO A 58 10.50 -11.03 11.17
CA PRO A 58 11.89 -11.11 10.74
C PRO A 58 12.31 -9.93 9.85
N LEU A 59 11.46 -9.47 8.94
CA LEU A 59 11.79 -8.33 8.06
C LEU A 59 11.87 -7.01 8.81
N VAL A 60 10.92 -6.75 9.72
CA VAL A 60 10.96 -5.53 10.54
C VAL A 60 12.19 -5.54 11.46
N ALA A 61 12.50 -6.67 12.10
CA ALA A 61 13.68 -6.80 12.96
C ALA A 61 15.00 -6.64 12.19
N LEU A 62 15.08 -7.18 10.97
CA LEU A 62 16.26 -7.03 10.12
C LEU A 62 16.41 -5.58 9.62
N ALA A 63 15.32 -4.97 9.16
CA ALA A 63 15.33 -3.60 8.65
C ALA A 63 15.71 -2.60 9.75
N SER A 64 15.18 -2.75 10.96
CA SER A 64 15.46 -1.86 12.10
C SER A 64 16.91 -1.89 12.57
N LYS A 65 17.63 -2.99 12.31
CA LYS A 65 19.07 -3.10 12.60
C LYS A 65 19.96 -2.38 11.60
N ARG A 66 19.49 -2.18 10.38
CA ARG A 66 20.30 -1.67 9.26
C ARG A 66 19.89 -0.29 8.77
N PHE A 67 18.62 0.08 8.93
CA PHE A 67 18.05 1.27 8.33
C PHE A 67 17.24 2.07 9.35
N SER A 68 17.20 3.39 9.18
CA SER A 68 16.26 4.25 9.90
C SER A 68 14.83 4.03 9.40
N SER A 69 13.84 4.36 10.24
CA SER A 69 12.42 4.24 9.86
C SER A 69 12.09 4.99 8.55
N ARG A 70 12.73 6.14 8.31
CA ARG A 70 12.52 6.92 7.07
C ARG A 70 13.00 6.16 5.84
N VAL A 71 14.21 5.60 5.89
CA VAL A 71 14.78 4.79 4.79
C VAL A 71 13.94 3.54 4.55
N THR A 72 13.49 2.88 5.62
CA THR A 72 12.66 1.68 5.52
C THR A 72 11.30 1.97 4.87
N VAL A 73 10.68 3.12 5.17
CA VAL A 73 9.45 3.56 4.49
C VAL A 73 9.69 3.78 2.99
N VAL A 74 10.79 4.44 2.62
CA VAL A 74 11.12 4.66 1.20
C VAL A 74 11.33 3.34 0.47
N ILE A 75 12.09 2.41 1.07
CA ILE A 75 12.29 1.06 0.49
C ILE A 75 10.95 0.34 0.34
N GLY A 76 10.13 0.31 1.39
CA GLY A 76 8.82 -0.34 1.37
C GLY A 76 7.88 0.27 0.33
N THR A 77 7.85 1.60 0.20
CA THR A 77 7.08 2.30 -0.83
C THR A 77 7.60 1.95 -2.23
N GLY A 78 8.91 1.93 -2.44
CA GLY A 78 9.50 1.52 -3.73
C GLY A 78 9.12 0.09 -4.13
N ILE A 79 9.09 -0.85 -3.17
CA ILE A 79 8.65 -2.23 -3.43
C ILE A 79 7.17 -2.26 -3.82
N ILE A 80 6.30 -1.50 -3.14
CA ILE A 80 4.88 -1.38 -3.48
C ILE A 80 4.71 -0.81 -4.90
N THR A 81 5.43 0.26 -5.22
CA THR A 81 5.43 0.88 -6.56
C THR A 81 5.83 -0.13 -7.65
N VAL A 82 6.91 -0.87 -7.44
CA VAL A 82 7.35 -1.92 -8.38
C VAL A 82 6.28 -3.00 -8.54
N ALA A 83 5.64 -3.43 -7.45
CA ALA A 83 4.55 -4.42 -7.50
C ALA A 83 3.35 -3.90 -8.30
N LEU A 84 2.96 -2.63 -8.13
CA LEU A 84 1.88 -2.00 -8.89
C LEU A 84 2.21 -1.93 -10.38
N ILE A 85 3.42 -1.47 -10.74
CA ILE A 85 3.89 -1.39 -12.14
C ILE A 85 4.00 -2.79 -12.77
N ALA A 86 4.34 -3.82 -12.00
CA ALA A 86 4.46 -5.19 -12.49
C ALA A 86 3.10 -5.87 -12.73
N THR A 87 2.02 -5.37 -12.12
CA THR A 87 0.69 -6.00 -12.18
C THR A 87 0.14 -6.20 -13.61
N PRO A 88 0.28 -5.25 -14.56
CA PRO A 88 -0.16 -5.44 -15.94
C PRO A 88 0.48 -6.61 -16.68
N PHE A 89 1.68 -7.01 -16.28
CA PHE A 89 2.45 -8.07 -16.93
C PHE A 89 2.12 -9.46 -16.40
N ALA A 90 1.23 -9.57 -15.42
CA ALA A 90 0.75 -10.84 -14.88
C ALA A 90 -0.53 -11.27 -15.59
N ASP A 91 -0.40 -12.20 -16.53
CA ASP A 91 -1.53 -12.78 -17.28
C ASP A 91 -2.03 -14.10 -16.69
N ASP A 92 -1.38 -14.60 -15.63
CA ASP A 92 -1.74 -15.84 -14.93
C ASP A 92 -1.76 -15.60 -13.41
N ILE A 93 -2.48 -16.50 -12.71
CA ILE A 93 -2.62 -16.45 -11.24
C ILE A 93 -1.27 -16.55 -10.51
N LYS A 94 -0.34 -17.39 -10.99
CA LYS A 94 0.96 -17.62 -10.33
C LYS A 94 1.84 -16.38 -10.29
N PRO A 95 2.17 -15.71 -11.43
CA PRO A 95 2.94 -14.47 -11.39
C PRO A 95 2.19 -13.37 -10.64
N PHE A 96 0.85 -13.31 -10.73
CA PHE A 96 0.08 -12.35 -9.95
C PHE A 96 0.22 -12.56 -8.44
N MET A 97 0.19 -13.81 -7.94
CA MET A 97 0.41 -14.11 -6.52
C MET A 97 1.83 -13.74 -6.06
N ALA A 98 2.84 -13.88 -6.92
CA ALA A 98 4.19 -13.41 -6.61
C ALA A 98 4.24 -11.88 -6.46
N ILE A 99 3.51 -11.14 -7.29
CA ILE A 99 3.38 -9.68 -7.17
C ILE A 99 2.66 -9.29 -5.88
N VAL A 100 1.58 -10.01 -5.51
CA VAL A 100 0.87 -9.80 -4.23
C VAL A 100 1.80 -10.04 -3.04
N ALA A 101 2.63 -11.08 -3.09
CA ALA A 101 3.62 -11.36 -2.05
C ALA A 101 4.68 -10.24 -1.97
N CYS A 102 5.17 -9.75 -3.11
CA CYS A 102 6.08 -8.62 -3.19
C CYS A 102 5.45 -7.34 -2.58
N TYR A 103 4.20 -7.06 -2.94
CA TYR A 103 3.44 -5.96 -2.35
C TYR A 103 3.31 -6.08 -0.82
N ALA A 104 3.02 -7.28 -0.31
CA ALA A 104 2.95 -7.55 1.13
C ALA A 104 4.28 -7.24 1.84
N VAL A 105 5.42 -7.61 1.24
CA VAL A 105 6.76 -7.27 1.75
C VAL A 105 6.95 -5.75 1.85
N GLY A 106 6.54 -5.00 0.83
CA GLY A 106 6.57 -3.54 0.86
C GLY A 106 5.74 -2.96 2.02
N MET A 107 4.53 -3.49 2.23
CA MET A 107 3.65 -3.07 3.33
C MET A 107 4.21 -3.41 4.72
N ILE A 108 4.87 -4.58 4.88
CA ILE A 108 5.57 -4.98 6.11
C ILE A 108 6.62 -3.94 6.49
N LEU A 109 7.36 -3.43 5.52
CA LEU A 109 8.41 -2.44 5.76
C LEU A 109 7.84 -1.03 5.97
N ALA A 110 6.87 -0.63 5.17
CA ALA A 110 6.36 0.74 5.19
C ALA A 110 5.48 1.02 6.41
N ARG A 111 4.44 0.23 6.64
CA ARG A 111 3.35 0.52 7.59
C ARG A 111 3.80 0.74 9.04
N PRO A 112 4.56 -0.16 9.69
CA PRO A 112 4.99 0.04 11.07
C PRO A 112 5.97 1.21 11.20
N ASN A 113 6.82 1.42 10.21
CA ASN A 113 7.79 2.51 10.22
C ASN A 113 7.15 3.90 10.02
N GLN A 114 6.07 4.00 9.25
CA GLN A 114 5.24 5.22 9.18
C GLN A 114 4.69 5.58 10.55
N GLN A 115 4.17 4.60 11.30
CA GLN A 115 3.64 4.82 12.63
C GLN A 115 4.74 5.24 13.61
N ASN A 116 5.93 4.64 13.53
CA ASN A 116 7.10 5.05 14.32
C ASN A 116 7.50 6.50 14.02
N ILE A 117 7.49 6.92 12.76
CA ILE A 117 7.77 8.31 12.37
C ILE A 117 6.72 9.24 12.95
N ALA A 118 5.42 8.93 12.82
CA ALA A 118 4.34 9.73 13.36
C ALA A 118 4.49 9.96 14.87
N VAL A 119 4.79 8.89 15.63
CA VAL A 119 5.03 8.96 17.08
C VAL A 119 6.28 9.77 17.40
N SER A 120 7.37 9.60 16.65
CA SER A 120 8.64 10.31 16.89
C SER A 120 8.56 11.82 16.62
N MET A 121 7.61 12.25 15.78
CA MET A 121 7.36 13.66 15.46
C MET A 121 6.31 14.29 16.38
N ALA A 122 5.59 13.50 17.14
CA ALA A 122 4.51 13.98 18.00
C ALA A 122 5.06 14.60 19.30
N ASP A 123 4.41 15.70 19.75
CA ASP A 123 4.58 16.17 21.11
C ASP A 123 3.97 15.15 22.08
N THR A 124 4.75 14.72 23.07
CA THR A 124 4.32 13.74 24.09
C THR A 124 3.07 14.18 24.86
N ARG A 125 2.87 15.49 25.00
CA ARG A 125 1.67 16.08 25.66
C ARG A 125 0.43 16.04 24.81
N ALA A 126 0.57 15.82 23.49
CA ALA A 126 -0.53 15.86 22.52
C ALA A 126 -0.52 14.61 21.61
N LEU A 127 0.11 13.52 22.03
CA LEU A 127 0.31 12.30 21.23
C LEU A 127 -1.00 11.78 20.61
N GLY A 128 -2.10 11.76 21.39
CA GLY A 128 -3.41 11.32 20.87
C GLY A 128 -3.91 12.18 19.71
N MET A 129 -3.70 13.50 19.75
CA MET A 129 -4.07 14.40 18.65
C MET A 129 -3.26 14.11 17.39
N TYR A 130 -1.93 13.91 17.51
CA TYR A 130 -1.08 13.58 16.38
C TYR A 130 -1.47 12.25 15.73
N LEU A 131 -1.69 11.22 16.54
CA LEU A 131 -2.16 9.91 16.05
C LEU A 131 -3.56 10.00 15.43
N GLY A 132 -4.46 10.81 15.96
CA GLY A 132 -5.77 11.08 15.38
C GLY A 132 -5.67 11.72 14.00
N VAL A 133 -4.83 12.74 13.83
CA VAL A 133 -4.56 13.37 12.53
C VAL A 133 -3.95 12.37 11.55
N ASN A 134 -3.00 11.52 11.98
CA ASN A 134 -2.42 10.48 11.15
C ASN A 134 -3.47 9.45 10.70
N SER A 135 -4.39 9.06 11.59
CA SER A 135 -5.49 8.15 11.25
C SER A 135 -6.48 8.78 10.27
N THR A 136 -6.71 10.08 10.36
CA THR A 136 -7.52 10.84 9.40
C THR A 136 -6.84 10.87 8.03
N ALA A 137 -5.52 11.08 7.97
CA ALA A 137 -4.75 11.02 6.74
C ALA A 137 -4.84 9.64 6.07
N PHE A 138 -4.73 8.57 6.85
CA PHE A 138 -4.97 7.19 6.39
C PHE A 138 -6.37 7.03 5.79
N ALA A 139 -7.42 7.46 6.51
CA ALA A 139 -8.81 7.29 6.06
C ALA A 139 -9.09 8.08 4.78
N ILE A 140 -8.61 9.32 4.69
CA ILE A 140 -8.75 10.17 3.51
C ILE A 140 -7.98 9.57 2.32
N GLY A 141 -6.69 9.25 2.49
CA GLY A 141 -5.86 8.68 1.44
C GLY A 141 -6.42 7.37 0.92
N LYS A 142 -6.80 6.45 1.82
CA LYS A 142 -7.40 5.18 1.47
C LYS A 142 -8.77 5.35 0.79
N GLY A 143 -9.64 6.22 1.31
CA GLY A 143 -10.96 6.48 0.74
C GLY A 143 -10.89 7.03 -0.67
N PHE A 144 -10.09 8.07 -0.90
CA PHE A 144 -9.88 8.61 -2.24
C PHE A 144 -9.20 7.59 -3.17
N GLY A 145 -8.22 6.83 -2.66
CA GLY A 145 -7.52 5.81 -3.43
C GLY A 145 -8.45 4.70 -3.92
N THR A 146 -9.40 4.24 -3.10
CA THR A 146 -10.39 3.24 -3.53
C THR A 146 -11.36 3.79 -4.57
N ILE A 147 -11.83 5.03 -4.42
CA ILE A 147 -12.72 5.66 -5.40
C ILE A 147 -11.98 5.86 -6.75
N ILE A 148 -10.79 6.43 -6.71
CA ILE A 148 -9.98 6.65 -7.91
C ILE A 148 -9.59 5.31 -8.54
N GLY A 149 -9.22 4.30 -7.72
CA GLY A 149 -8.89 2.96 -8.17
C GLY A 149 -10.02 2.30 -8.94
N GLY A 150 -11.21 2.23 -8.35
CA GLY A 150 -12.38 1.64 -8.99
C GLY A 150 -12.78 2.38 -10.26
N THR A 151 -12.90 3.70 -10.19
CA THR A 151 -13.32 4.52 -11.36
C THR A 151 -12.33 4.46 -12.52
N SER A 152 -11.02 4.52 -12.23
CA SER A 152 -9.99 4.43 -13.27
C SER A 152 -9.94 3.04 -13.91
N PHE A 153 -10.16 1.98 -13.13
CA PHE A 153 -10.25 0.61 -13.64
C PHE A 153 -11.47 0.46 -14.59
N ASP A 154 -12.64 0.96 -14.19
CA ASP A 154 -13.86 0.92 -15.00
C ASP A 154 -13.71 1.73 -16.31
N VAL A 155 -13.14 2.93 -16.22
CA VAL A 155 -12.88 3.79 -17.38
C VAL A 155 -11.88 3.13 -18.33
N ALA A 156 -10.79 2.59 -17.82
CA ALA A 156 -9.80 1.90 -18.62
C ALA A 156 -10.38 0.68 -19.34
N LYS A 157 -11.19 -0.10 -18.65
CA LYS A 157 -11.89 -1.26 -19.23
C LYS A 157 -12.83 -0.84 -20.35
N LYS A 158 -13.60 0.23 -20.14
CA LYS A 158 -14.56 0.77 -21.14
C LYS A 158 -13.88 1.28 -22.42
N HIS A 159 -12.66 1.82 -22.28
CA HIS A 159 -11.91 2.39 -23.41
C HIS A 159 -10.83 1.46 -23.97
N GLY A 160 -10.74 0.20 -23.52
CA GLY A 160 -9.71 -0.76 -23.97
C GLY A 160 -8.30 -0.42 -23.50
N LEU A 161 -8.15 0.43 -22.48
CA LEU A 161 -6.87 0.88 -21.90
C LEU A 161 -6.52 0.06 -20.65
N GLY A 162 -6.66 -1.25 -20.71
CA GLY A 162 -6.60 -2.16 -19.55
C GLY A 162 -5.40 -1.99 -18.60
N ASN A 163 -4.26 -1.49 -19.11
CA ASN A 163 -3.05 -1.34 -18.32
C ASN A 163 -2.84 0.09 -17.77
N ALA A 164 -3.60 1.08 -18.21
CA ALA A 164 -3.42 2.48 -17.83
C ALA A 164 -3.52 2.76 -16.32
N PRO A 165 -4.44 2.16 -15.54
CA PRO A 165 -4.56 2.41 -14.11
C PRO A 165 -3.30 2.06 -13.32
N TRP A 166 -2.60 1.02 -13.72
CA TRP A 166 -1.42 0.51 -13.00
C TRP A 166 -0.23 1.48 -13.06
N TYR A 167 -0.08 2.20 -14.18
CA TYR A 167 0.96 3.22 -14.33
C TYR A 167 0.59 4.55 -13.64
N LEU A 168 -0.68 4.73 -13.29
CA LEU A 168 -1.13 5.91 -12.53
C LEU A 168 -0.78 5.78 -11.04
N TYR A 169 -0.74 4.54 -10.51
CA TYR A 169 -0.54 4.28 -9.07
C TYR A 169 0.91 3.90 -8.71
N GLY A 170 1.71 3.45 -9.67
CA GLY A 170 3.13 3.12 -9.52
C GLY A 170 4.03 4.29 -9.87
#